data_50cf357114004addcb939dcae51a7668
#
_entry.id   50cf357114004addcb939dcae51a7668
#
_cell.length_a   1.000
_cell.length_b   1.000
_cell.length_c   1.000
_cell.angle_alpha   90.00
_cell.angle_beta   90.00
_cell.angle_gamma   90.00
#
_symmetry.space_group_name_H-M   'P 1'
#
loop_
_entity.id
_entity.type
_entity.pdbx_description
1 polymer ?
#
loop_
_entity_poly.entity_id
_entity_poly.type
_entity_poly.pdbx_seq_one_letter_code
_entity_poly.pdbx_strand_id
1 'polypeptide(L)'
;ATDFLMHVNFTGVNAGLVLISSDDPGALSSQCEEDTRILIHNYAHVPVFDPSSVQEAYAMTKAAFDLSEKTEMLFALRPVMRVNHAGGMVTVGELDAVKRPAEYRIDRSRFVMSAVVEKELGGELRPKMRHRWLNNKQTELKAIMEASEFNAVEACEGEVGFVGCGIGYAFLKEAEQIYGKKLPILKLCTLPLPEQKVLDFVKGLKKIVVFE
;
A
#
# COMPACT_ATOMS: atom_id res chain seq x y z
N ALA A 1 -17.60 -5.72 8.34
CA ALA A 1 -16.45 -5.01 7.71
C ALA A 1 -15.88 -5.78 6.51
N THR A 2 -15.70 -7.10 6.60
CA THR A 2 -15.10 -7.91 5.52
C THR A 2 -15.86 -7.82 4.21
N ASP A 3 -17.18 -7.91 4.24
CA ASP A 3 -18.03 -7.81 3.05
C ASP A 3 -17.82 -6.47 2.32
N PHE A 4 -17.78 -5.36 3.05
CA PHE A 4 -17.47 -4.05 2.49
C PHE A 4 -16.10 -4.03 1.81
N LEU A 5 -15.05 -4.55 2.47
CA LEU A 5 -13.70 -4.59 1.91
C LEU A 5 -13.62 -5.40 0.61
N MET A 6 -14.32 -6.52 0.54
CA MET A 6 -14.35 -7.36 -0.66
C MET A 6 -15.03 -6.68 -1.85
N HIS A 7 -15.96 -5.76 -1.60
CA HIS A 7 -16.74 -5.10 -2.66
C HIS A 7 -16.22 -3.71 -3.04
N VAL A 8 -15.54 -3.00 -2.15
CA VAL A 8 -15.19 -1.60 -2.39
C VAL A 8 -14.32 -1.41 -3.63
N ASN A 9 -13.27 -2.20 -3.82
CA ASN A 9 -12.42 -2.10 -5.00
C ASN A 9 -13.02 -2.77 -6.24
N PHE A 10 -13.94 -3.69 -6.05
CA PHE A 10 -14.73 -4.22 -7.16
C PHE A 10 -15.69 -3.18 -7.72
N THR A 11 -16.31 -2.39 -6.86
CA THR A 11 -17.19 -1.28 -7.25
C THR A 11 -16.39 -0.05 -7.69
N GLY A 12 -15.26 0.20 -7.07
CA GLY A 12 -14.45 1.41 -7.24
C GLY A 12 -14.97 2.60 -6.43
N VAL A 13 -14.15 3.65 -6.33
CA VAL A 13 -14.47 4.88 -5.62
C VAL A 13 -14.40 6.08 -6.56
N ASN A 14 -15.19 7.14 -6.27
CA ASN A 14 -15.24 8.35 -7.11
C ASN A 14 -14.37 9.49 -6.57
N ALA A 15 -13.95 9.38 -5.32
CA ALA A 15 -13.09 10.34 -4.62
C ALA A 15 -12.03 9.59 -3.85
N GLY A 16 -11.03 10.27 -3.35
CA GLY A 16 -9.99 9.66 -2.55
C GLY A 16 -10.56 8.99 -1.30
N LEU A 17 -10.31 7.69 -1.15
CA LEU A 17 -10.72 6.89 0.00
C LEU A 17 -9.51 6.13 0.53
N VAL A 18 -9.19 6.35 1.81
CA VAL A 18 -8.07 5.70 2.48
C VAL A 18 -8.57 4.97 3.72
N LEU A 19 -8.25 3.68 3.82
CA LEU A 19 -8.48 2.87 5.00
C LEU A 19 -7.22 2.92 5.87
N ILE A 20 -7.36 3.26 7.15
CA ILE A 20 -6.29 3.11 8.12
C ILE A 20 -6.55 1.82 8.90
N SER A 21 -5.63 0.87 8.84
CA SER A 21 -5.64 -0.38 9.59
C SER A 21 -4.43 -0.40 10.51
N SER A 22 -4.68 -0.16 11.79
CA SER A 22 -3.62 -0.25 12.82
C SER A 22 -3.40 -1.70 13.16
N ASP A 23 -2.21 -2.21 12.87
CA ASP A 23 -1.83 -3.59 13.15
C ASP A 23 -0.84 -3.68 14.32
N ASP A 24 -0.81 -4.83 14.97
CA ASP A 24 0.11 -5.12 16.06
C ASP A 24 0.74 -6.51 15.90
N PRO A 25 1.56 -6.73 14.84
CA PRO A 25 2.27 -7.98 14.69
C PRO A 25 3.26 -8.18 15.84
N GLY A 26 3.23 -9.37 16.45
CA GLY A 26 3.97 -9.65 17.67
C GLY A 26 3.29 -9.18 18.96
N ALA A 27 2.06 -8.72 18.88
CA ALA A 27 1.15 -8.41 20.00
C ALA A 27 1.80 -7.62 21.15
N LEU A 28 2.33 -6.42 20.86
CA LEU A 28 2.96 -5.56 21.87
C LEU A 28 1.94 -4.85 22.77
N SER A 29 0.78 -4.50 22.23
CA SER A 29 -0.27 -3.76 22.90
C SER A 29 -1.63 -4.47 22.83
N SER A 30 -1.89 -5.20 21.78
CA SER A 30 -3.12 -5.95 21.57
C SER A 30 -3.13 -7.28 22.34
N GLN A 31 -4.30 -7.86 22.54
CA GLN A 31 -4.45 -9.17 23.19
C GLN A 31 -4.02 -10.34 22.29
N CYS A 32 -4.01 -10.14 20.99
CA CYS A 32 -3.61 -11.12 19.99
C CYS A 32 -2.81 -10.43 18.89
N GLU A 33 -2.07 -11.25 18.16
CA GLU A 33 -1.36 -10.79 16.97
C GLU A 33 -2.34 -10.33 15.89
N GLU A 34 -2.09 -9.17 15.33
CA GLU A 34 -2.92 -8.56 14.30
C GLU A 34 -2.06 -8.25 13.08
N ASP A 35 -2.31 -8.98 11.98
CA ASP A 35 -1.76 -8.71 10.66
C ASP A 35 -2.86 -8.80 9.61
N THR A 36 -3.30 -7.65 9.16
CA THR A 36 -4.41 -7.53 8.22
C THR A 36 -3.99 -7.57 6.76
N ARG A 37 -2.69 -7.68 6.44
CA ARG A 37 -2.17 -7.62 5.06
C ARG A 37 -2.82 -8.65 4.13
N ILE A 38 -2.96 -9.88 4.58
CA ILE A 38 -3.59 -10.94 3.78
C ILE A 38 -5.04 -10.61 3.47
N LEU A 39 -5.80 -10.14 4.46
CA LEU A 39 -7.20 -9.76 4.27
C LEU A 39 -7.33 -8.56 3.33
N ILE A 40 -6.56 -7.51 3.57
CA ILE A 40 -6.68 -6.25 2.84
C ILE A 40 -6.13 -6.40 1.42
N HIS A 41 -4.92 -6.94 1.27
CA HIS A 41 -4.28 -7.01 -0.05
C HIS A 41 -4.69 -8.23 -0.86
N ASN A 42 -4.52 -9.43 -0.32
CA ASN A 42 -4.72 -10.65 -1.10
C ASN A 42 -6.20 -10.96 -1.36
N TYR A 43 -7.08 -10.72 -0.37
CA TYR A 43 -8.51 -10.97 -0.53
C TYR A 43 -9.26 -9.80 -1.13
N ALA A 44 -9.07 -8.60 -0.58
CA ALA A 44 -9.83 -7.43 -0.99
C ALA A 44 -9.20 -6.64 -2.16
N HIS A 45 -8.02 -7.05 -2.62
CA HIS A 45 -7.29 -6.38 -3.72
C HIS A 45 -7.03 -4.89 -3.47
N VAL A 46 -6.86 -4.53 -2.21
CA VAL A 46 -6.54 -3.16 -1.79
C VAL A 46 -5.02 -2.98 -1.76
N PRO A 47 -4.46 -1.98 -2.45
CA PRO A 47 -3.05 -1.64 -2.30
C PRO A 47 -2.78 -1.10 -0.90
N VAL A 48 -1.62 -1.46 -0.33
CA VAL A 48 -1.26 -1.14 1.05
C VAL A 48 0.03 -0.33 1.07
N PHE A 49 0.05 0.70 1.89
CA PHE A 49 1.26 1.38 2.35
C PHE A 49 1.56 0.99 3.80
N ASP A 50 2.80 0.62 4.08
CA ASP A 50 3.30 0.22 5.40
C ASP A 50 4.43 1.16 5.83
N PRO A 51 4.12 2.25 6.56
CA PRO A 51 5.11 3.26 6.92
C PRO A 51 6.08 2.76 7.99
N SER A 52 7.34 3.14 7.88
CA SER A 52 8.39 2.86 8.86
C SER A 52 8.57 3.97 9.89
N SER A 53 7.94 5.13 9.71
CA SER A 53 8.07 6.30 10.56
C SER A 53 6.85 7.21 10.52
N VAL A 54 6.76 8.13 11.48
CA VAL A 54 5.70 9.16 11.53
C VAL A 54 5.71 10.06 10.28
N GLN A 55 6.89 10.45 9.80
CA GLN A 55 7.02 11.26 8.58
C GLN A 55 6.52 10.48 7.34
N GLU A 56 6.81 9.21 7.26
CA GLU A 56 6.29 8.38 6.17
C GLU A 56 4.79 8.15 6.26
N ALA A 57 4.25 7.94 7.46
CA ALA A 57 2.80 7.83 7.65
C ALA A 57 2.09 9.07 7.10
N TYR A 58 2.63 10.27 7.34
CA TYR A 58 2.12 11.51 6.76
C TYR A 58 2.23 11.53 5.23
N ALA A 59 3.42 11.26 4.68
CA ALA A 59 3.66 11.31 3.24
C ALA A 59 2.84 10.25 2.48
N MET A 60 2.79 9.03 3.00
CA MET A 60 2.03 7.92 2.42
C MET A 60 0.52 8.17 2.49
N THR A 61 0.02 8.82 3.55
CA THR A 61 -1.40 9.19 3.63
C THR A 61 -1.78 10.15 2.52
N LYS A 62 -0.96 11.19 2.27
CA LYS A 62 -1.19 12.13 1.17
C LYS A 62 -1.15 11.40 -0.17
N ALA A 63 -0.11 10.61 -0.42
CA ALA A 63 0.02 9.84 -1.65
C ALA A 63 -1.13 8.83 -1.84
N ALA A 64 -1.63 8.22 -0.76
CA ALA A 64 -2.75 7.30 -0.82
C ALA A 64 -4.05 7.98 -1.30
N PHE A 65 -4.34 9.19 -0.84
CA PHE A 65 -5.48 9.96 -1.33
C PHE A 65 -5.33 10.31 -2.82
N ASP A 66 -4.17 10.82 -3.23
CA ASP A 66 -3.90 11.19 -4.62
C ASP A 66 -4.00 9.98 -5.57
N LEU A 67 -3.44 8.84 -5.15
CA LEU A 67 -3.49 7.60 -5.92
C LEU A 67 -4.90 6.99 -5.93
N SER A 68 -5.63 7.08 -4.82
CA SER A 68 -7.01 6.62 -4.74
C SER A 68 -7.91 7.37 -5.72
N GLU A 69 -7.81 8.70 -5.79
CA GLU A 69 -8.53 9.49 -6.79
C GLU A 69 -8.13 9.14 -8.22
N LYS A 70 -6.82 9.01 -8.47
CA LYS A 70 -6.30 8.70 -9.80
C LYS A 70 -6.71 7.32 -10.31
N THR A 71 -6.68 6.32 -9.44
CA THR A 71 -6.94 4.92 -9.81
C THR A 71 -8.39 4.51 -9.61
N GLU A 72 -9.19 5.33 -8.91
CA GLU A 72 -10.56 5.01 -8.49
C GLU A 72 -10.64 3.77 -7.58
N MET A 73 -9.62 3.56 -6.75
CA MET A 73 -9.54 2.43 -5.83
C MET A 73 -9.32 2.89 -4.39
N LEU A 74 -9.85 2.13 -3.43
CA LEU A 74 -9.47 2.26 -2.03
C LEU A 74 -7.99 1.94 -1.87
N PHE A 75 -7.26 2.75 -1.12
CA PHE A 75 -5.92 2.47 -0.63
C PHE A 75 -5.94 2.23 0.88
N ALA A 76 -5.03 1.41 1.38
CA ALA A 76 -4.87 1.21 2.81
C ALA A 76 -3.52 1.75 3.27
N LEU A 77 -3.55 2.40 4.44
CA LEU A 77 -2.38 2.69 5.24
C LEU A 77 -2.38 1.73 6.43
N ARG A 78 -1.34 0.92 6.56
CA ARG A 78 -1.20 -0.09 7.60
C ARG A 78 -0.02 0.25 8.52
N PRO A 79 -0.13 1.27 9.40
CA PRO A 79 0.90 1.53 10.37
C PRO A 79 0.82 0.50 11.50
N VAL A 80 1.96 -0.07 11.87
CA VAL A 80 2.05 -0.95 13.04
C VAL A 80 2.04 -0.13 14.33
N MET A 81 1.76 -0.78 15.46
CA MET A 81 1.62 -0.16 16.79
C MET A 81 2.79 0.79 17.11
N ARG A 82 4.03 0.42 16.80
CA ARG A 82 5.22 1.27 17.07
C ARG A 82 5.18 2.59 16.30
N VAL A 83 4.62 2.63 15.10
CA VAL A 83 4.45 3.85 14.31
C VAL A 83 3.24 4.64 14.81
N ASN A 84 2.13 3.97 15.14
CA ASN A 84 0.90 4.60 15.62
C ASN A 84 1.07 5.34 16.96
N HIS A 85 1.89 4.80 17.86
CA HIS A 85 2.17 5.38 19.17
C HIS A 85 3.42 6.28 19.16
N ALA A 86 4.14 6.36 18.05
CA ALA A 86 5.30 7.25 17.95
C ALA A 86 4.88 8.70 17.85
N GLY A 87 5.65 9.56 18.48
CA GLY A 87 5.59 11.01 18.30
C GLY A 87 6.87 11.51 17.65
N GLY A 88 6.77 12.52 16.78
CA GLY A 88 7.92 13.08 16.11
C GLY A 88 7.64 14.37 15.35
N MET A 89 8.70 15.02 14.91
CA MET A 89 8.61 16.18 14.02
C MET A 89 8.23 15.71 12.62
N VAL A 90 7.24 16.34 12.04
CA VAL A 90 6.80 16.09 10.66
C VAL A 90 6.98 17.36 9.84
N THR A 91 7.67 17.24 8.71
CA THR A 91 7.75 18.33 7.73
C THR A 91 6.47 18.31 6.92
N VAL A 92 5.63 19.31 7.14
CA VAL A 92 4.39 19.51 6.39
C VAL A 92 4.73 20.30 5.12
N GLY A 93 4.42 19.75 3.95
CA GLY A 93 4.54 20.45 2.68
C GLY A 93 3.46 21.53 2.50
N GLU A 94 3.45 22.17 1.33
CA GLU A 94 2.38 23.09 0.98
C GLU A 94 1.03 22.36 0.94
N LEU A 95 0.00 23.02 1.47
CA LEU A 95 -1.37 22.52 1.37
C LEU A 95 -1.90 22.81 -0.03
N ASP A 96 -2.35 21.76 -0.70
CA ASP A 96 -2.99 21.92 -2.00
C ASP A 96 -4.29 22.71 -1.85
N ALA A 97 -4.46 23.73 -2.70
CA ALA A 97 -5.73 24.46 -2.76
C ALA A 97 -6.86 23.52 -3.19
N VAL A 98 -8.03 23.64 -2.56
CA VAL A 98 -9.23 22.92 -2.99
C VAL A 98 -9.56 23.32 -4.42
N LYS A 99 -9.36 22.41 -5.35
CA LYS A 99 -9.52 22.68 -6.79
C LYS A 99 -10.98 22.66 -7.24
N ARG A 100 -11.85 21.98 -6.51
CA ARG A 100 -13.28 21.85 -6.82
C ARG A 100 -14.08 21.62 -5.53
N PRO A 101 -15.34 22.11 -5.46
CA PRO A 101 -16.20 21.75 -4.34
C PRO A 101 -16.50 20.25 -4.34
N ALA A 102 -16.70 19.70 -3.16
CA ALA A 102 -17.18 18.32 -3.02
C ALA A 102 -18.58 18.20 -3.64
N GLU A 103 -18.77 17.21 -4.50
CA GLU A 103 -20.04 16.95 -5.18
C GLU A 103 -20.41 15.48 -4.98
N TYR A 104 -21.60 15.24 -4.44
CA TYR A 104 -22.11 13.88 -4.32
C TYR A 104 -22.70 13.42 -5.67
N ARG A 105 -22.14 12.35 -6.22
CA ARG A 105 -22.62 11.73 -7.46
C ARG A 105 -22.88 10.25 -7.24
N ILE A 106 -24.05 9.79 -7.67
CA ILE A 106 -24.38 8.36 -7.74
C ILE A 106 -24.09 7.87 -9.15
N ASP A 107 -23.06 7.07 -9.30
CA ASP A 107 -22.79 6.37 -10.56
C ASP A 107 -23.35 4.95 -10.49
N ARG A 108 -24.57 4.79 -10.99
CA ARG A 108 -25.26 3.48 -10.99
C ARG A 108 -24.62 2.47 -11.94
N SER A 109 -23.79 2.90 -12.90
CA SER A 109 -23.08 1.97 -13.79
C SER A 109 -22.06 1.11 -13.06
N ARG A 110 -21.59 1.56 -11.88
CA ARG A 110 -20.65 0.83 -11.02
C ARG A 110 -21.33 -0.16 -10.09
N PHE A 111 -22.65 -0.14 -9.99
CA PHE A 111 -23.36 -1.07 -9.12
C PHE A 111 -23.24 -2.50 -9.66
N VAL A 112 -22.66 -3.37 -8.85
CA VAL A 112 -22.38 -4.76 -9.19
C VAL A 112 -23.64 -5.64 -9.06
N MET A 113 -24.76 -5.05 -8.66
CA MET A 113 -25.99 -5.80 -8.42
C MET A 113 -26.43 -6.57 -9.65
N SER A 114 -26.44 -7.87 -9.49
CA SER A 114 -27.11 -8.93 -10.23
C SER A 114 -27.26 -8.78 -11.75
N ALA A 115 -27.24 -9.85 -12.48
CA ALA A 115 -27.79 -10.18 -13.81
C ALA A 115 -28.23 -9.05 -14.78
N VAL A 116 -27.81 -7.80 -14.58
CA VAL A 116 -28.08 -6.71 -15.54
C VAL A 116 -27.10 -6.86 -16.69
N VAL A 117 -27.67 -7.16 -17.84
CA VAL A 117 -26.93 -7.21 -19.11
C VAL A 117 -26.87 -5.80 -19.67
N GLU A 118 -25.69 -5.26 -19.82
CA GLU A 118 -25.48 -3.98 -20.49
C GLU A 118 -25.53 -4.18 -22.02
N LYS A 119 -26.70 -3.98 -22.59
CA LYS A 119 -26.90 -4.13 -24.05
C LYS A 119 -26.02 -3.18 -24.87
N GLU A 120 -25.78 -1.98 -24.35
CA GLU A 120 -24.93 -0.97 -24.99
C GLU A 120 -23.44 -1.34 -25.04
N LEU A 121 -23.01 -2.26 -24.22
CA LEU A 121 -21.63 -2.75 -24.11
C LEU A 121 -21.45 -4.19 -24.62
N GLY A 122 -22.23 -4.60 -25.59
CA GLY A 122 -22.11 -5.92 -26.21
C GLY A 122 -22.78 -7.06 -25.44
N GLY A 123 -23.66 -6.78 -24.48
CA GLY A 123 -24.42 -7.78 -23.76
C GLY A 123 -23.66 -8.49 -22.65
N GLU A 124 -22.59 -7.91 -22.12
CA GLU A 124 -21.89 -8.47 -20.96
C GLU A 124 -22.62 -8.20 -19.63
N LEU A 125 -22.46 -9.12 -18.69
CA LEU A 125 -22.92 -8.93 -17.31
C LEU A 125 -22.01 -7.92 -16.59
N ARG A 126 -22.58 -6.95 -15.87
CA ARG A 126 -21.84 -5.95 -15.08
C ARG A 126 -20.79 -6.57 -14.15
N PRO A 127 -21.05 -7.62 -13.38
CA PRO A 127 -20.03 -8.25 -12.56
C PRO A 127 -18.80 -8.69 -13.35
N LYS A 128 -18.98 -9.25 -14.54
CA LYS A 128 -17.85 -9.67 -15.40
C LYS A 128 -17.04 -8.47 -15.89
N MET A 129 -17.71 -7.38 -16.27
CA MET A 129 -17.05 -6.14 -16.69
C MET A 129 -16.25 -5.51 -15.55
N ARG A 130 -16.84 -5.45 -14.33
CA ARG A 130 -16.16 -4.91 -13.16
C ARG A 130 -14.96 -5.78 -12.74
N HIS A 131 -15.08 -7.09 -12.85
CA HIS A 131 -13.96 -8.00 -12.59
C HIS A 131 -12.80 -7.78 -13.58
N ARG A 132 -13.10 -7.60 -14.87
CA ARG A 132 -12.08 -7.24 -15.88
C ARG A 132 -11.44 -5.89 -15.56
N TRP A 133 -12.22 -4.90 -15.19
CA TRP A 133 -11.73 -3.59 -14.76
C TRP A 133 -10.79 -3.72 -13.56
N LEU A 134 -11.17 -4.47 -12.53
CA LEU A 134 -10.33 -4.70 -11.35
C LEU A 134 -9.00 -5.38 -11.72
N ASN A 135 -9.03 -6.40 -12.59
CA ASN A 135 -7.80 -7.06 -13.06
C ASN A 135 -6.86 -6.09 -13.78
N ASN A 136 -7.42 -5.21 -14.63
CA ASN A 136 -6.63 -4.17 -15.29
C ASN A 136 -6.03 -3.19 -14.28
N LYS A 137 -6.80 -2.81 -13.25
CA LYS A 137 -6.31 -1.95 -12.16
C LYS A 137 -5.21 -2.61 -11.34
N GLN A 138 -5.27 -3.91 -11.10
CA GLN A 138 -4.17 -4.63 -10.44
C GLN A 138 -2.86 -4.53 -11.24
N THR A 139 -2.92 -4.60 -12.56
CA THR A 139 -1.74 -4.40 -13.43
C THR A 139 -1.21 -2.96 -13.35
N GLU A 140 -2.10 -1.97 -13.37
CA GLU A 140 -1.74 -0.55 -13.19
C GLU A 140 -1.07 -0.30 -11.82
N LEU A 141 -1.64 -0.89 -10.76
CA LEU A 141 -1.12 -0.77 -9.39
C LEU A 141 0.28 -1.38 -9.24
N LYS A 142 0.55 -2.52 -9.87
CA LYS A 142 1.91 -3.11 -9.87
C LYS A 142 2.94 -2.12 -10.45
N ALA A 143 2.63 -1.48 -11.56
CA ALA A 143 3.51 -0.48 -12.17
C ALA A 143 3.71 0.76 -11.28
N ILE A 144 2.64 1.23 -10.62
CA ILE A 144 2.70 2.35 -9.67
C ILE A 144 3.61 2.00 -8.48
N MET A 145 3.45 0.81 -7.89
CA MET A 145 4.24 0.40 -6.74
C MET A 145 5.71 0.10 -7.11
N GLU A 146 5.96 -0.40 -8.32
CA GLU A 146 7.32 -0.55 -8.85
C GLU A 146 8.05 0.80 -8.95
N ALA A 147 7.34 1.84 -9.39
CA ALA A 147 7.88 3.19 -9.52
C ALA A 147 7.87 3.99 -8.19
N SER A 148 7.28 3.46 -7.14
CA SER A 148 7.12 4.18 -5.87
C SER A 148 8.46 4.49 -5.20
N GLU A 149 8.63 5.75 -4.78
CA GLU A 149 9.77 6.21 -4.00
C GLU A 149 9.82 5.66 -2.57
N PHE A 150 8.67 5.18 -2.06
CA PHE A 150 8.60 4.54 -0.75
C PHE A 150 9.33 3.20 -0.71
N ASN A 151 9.52 2.55 -1.86
CA ASN A 151 10.35 1.36 -2.00
C ASN A 151 11.74 1.77 -2.49
N ALA A 152 12.73 1.71 -1.64
CA ALA A 152 14.07 2.23 -1.92
C ALA A 152 15.14 1.15 -1.80
N VAL A 153 16.17 1.26 -2.64
CA VAL A 153 17.39 0.46 -2.55
C VAL A 153 18.51 1.34 -2.03
N GLU A 154 19.08 0.97 -0.91
CA GLU A 154 20.32 1.57 -0.38
C GLU A 154 21.46 0.65 -0.76
N ALA A 155 22.17 1.02 -1.84
CA ALA A 155 23.29 0.23 -2.34
C ALA A 155 24.52 0.37 -1.46
N CYS A 156 25.14 -0.76 -1.13
CA CYS A 156 26.40 -0.84 -0.44
C CYS A 156 27.11 -2.12 -0.89
N GLU A 157 28.44 -2.17 -0.76
CA GLU A 157 29.19 -3.39 -1.02
C GLU A 157 28.88 -4.45 0.05
N GLY A 158 28.63 -5.68 -0.39
CA GLY A 158 28.35 -6.79 0.49
C GLY A 158 27.75 -7.98 -0.24
N GLU A 159 27.94 -9.17 0.33
CA GLU A 159 27.38 -10.42 -0.19
C GLU A 159 26.06 -10.80 0.51
N VAL A 160 25.73 -10.08 1.59
CA VAL A 160 24.49 -10.27 2.37
C VAL A 160 23.64 -9.04 2.23
N GLY A 161 22.46 -9.19 1.66
CA GLY A 161 21.45 -8.13 1.55
C GLY A 161 20.44 -8.20 2.67
N PHE A 162 19.91 -7.07 3.05
CA PHE A 162 18.88 -6.92 4.08
C PHE A 162 17.61 -6.34 3.47
N VAL A 163 16.48 -6.95 3.76
CA VAL A 163 15.17 -6.45 3.34
C VAL A 163 14.43 -5.98 4.58
N GLY A 164 14.05 -4.72 4.62
CA GLY A 164 13.26 -4.14 5.71
C GLY A 164 11.86 -3.80 5.26
N CYS A 165 10.83 -4.39 5.89
CA CYS A 165 9.42 -4.11 5.63
C CYS A 165 8.88 -3.22 6.74
N GLY A 166 8.23 -2.09 6.39
CA GLY A 166 7.66 -1.18 7.39
C GLY A 166 8.65 -0.84 8.51
N ILE A 167 8.28 -1.12 9.76
CA ILE A 167 9.13 -0.85 10.94
C ILE A 167 10.45 -1.62 10.93
N GLY A 168 10.50 -2.78 10.26
CA GLY A 168 11.74 -3.56 10.11
C GLY A 168 12.85 -2.77 9.44
N TYR A 169 12.50 -1.88 8.51
CA TYR A 169 13.46 -0.96 7.92
C TYR A 169 14.03 0.03 8.95
N ALA A 170 13.19 0.57 9.85
CA ALA A 170 13.68 1.48 10.89
C ALA A 170 14.67 0.78 11.84
N PHE A 171 14.46 -0.49 12.17
CA PHE A 171 15.42 -1.26 12.96
C PHE A 171 16.73 -1.50 12.24
N LEU A 172 16.72 -1.71 10.92
CA LEU A 172 17.96 -1.80 10.13
C LEU A 172 18.72 -0.47 10.14
N LYS A 173 18.02 0.65 10.05
CA LYS A 173 18.63 1.98 10.12
C LYS A 173 19.24 2.28 11.50
N GLU A 174 18.58 1.85 12.56
CA GLU A 174 19.11 1.95 13.92
C GLU A 174 20.37 1.07 14.09
N ALA A 175 20.34 -0.16 13.57
CA ALA A 175 21.50 -1.05 13.57
C ALA A 175 22.70 -0.43 12.83
N GLU A 176 22.50 0.21 11.66
CA GLU A 176 23.56 0.95 10.96
C GLU A 176 24.20 2.03 11.85
N GLN A 177 23.38 2.76 12.62
CA GLN A 177 23.88 3.80 13.52
C GLN A 177 24.68 3.23 14.69
N ILE A 178 24.17 2.16 15.32
CA ILE A 178 24.81 1.52 16.47
C ILE A 178 26.17 0.91 16.09
N TYR A 179 26.22 0.22 14.95
CA TYR A 179 27.44 -0.48 14.51
C TYR A 179 28.36 0.38 13.64
N GLY A 180 27.94 1.57 13.23
CA GLY A 180 28.71 2.48 12.39
C GLY A 180 29.03 1.92 10.99
N LYS A 181 28.19 1.03 10.47
CA LYS A 181 28.38 0.37 9.17
C LYS A 181 27.15 0.53 8.29
N LYS A 182 27.39 0.83 7.01
CA LYS A 182 26.34 0.79 6.00
C LYS A 182 26.06 -0.64 5.58
N LEU A 183 24.78 -0.92 5.27
CA LEU A 183 24.28 -2.21 4.85
C LEU A 183 23.63 -2.10 3.48
N PRO A 184 23.72 -3.14 2.63
CA PRO A 184 22.87 -3.21 1.44
C PRO A 184 21.42 -3.47 1.88
N ILE A 185 20.57 -2.45 1.77
CA ILE A 185 19.18 -2.53 2.24
C ILE A 185 18.22 -2.34 1.06
N LEU A 186 17.24 -3.24 0.96
CA LEU A 186 16.01 -3.02 0.22
C LEU A 186 14.89 -2.69 1.20
N LYS A 187 14.36 -1.50 1.08
CA LYS A 187 13.18 -1.06 1.82
C LYS A 187 11.93 -1.40 1.03
N LEU A 188 10.99 -2.10 1.66
CA LEU A 188 9.68 -2.46 1.11
C LEU A 188 8.57 -1.90 1.99
N CYS A 189 7.79 -0.98 1.45
CA CYS A 189 6.71 -0.30 2.18
C CYS A 189 5.39 -0.33 1.43
N THR A 190 5.26 -1.17 0.41
CA THR A 190 4.03 -1.25 -0.40
C THR A 190 3.62 -2.66 -0.73
N LEU A 191 2.31 -2.86 -0.88
CA LEU A 191 1.72 -4.01 -1.55
C LEU A 191 0.80 -3.51 -2.69
N PRO A 192 0.85 -4.11 -3.89
CA PRO A 192 1.73 -5.21 -4.33
C PRO A 192 3.21 -4.85 -4.22
N LEU A 193 4.04 -5.87 -4.07
CA LEU A 193 5.49 -5.71 -4.00
C LEU A 193 6.06 -5.20 -5.34
N PRO A 194 7.14 -4.39 -5.32
CA PRO A 194 7.88 -3.99 -6.52
C PRO A 194 8.77 -5.16 -6.99
N GLU A 195 8.19 -6.06 -7.78
CA GLU A 195 8.79 -7.35 -8.15
C GLU A 195 10.16 -7.18 -8.83
N GLN A 196 10.27 -6.25 -9.79
CA GLN A 196 11.53 -6.03 -10.52
C GLN A 196 12.61 -5.44 -9.61
N LYS A 197 12.24 -4.50 -8.75
CA LYS A 197 13.17 -3.90 -7.77
C LYS A 197 13.72 -4.95 -6.79
N VAL A 198 12.86 -5.89 -6.37
CA VAL A 198 13.27 -7.04 -5.54
C VAL A 198 14.25 -7.94 -6.32
N LEU A 199 13.92 -8.32 -7.54
CA LEU A 199 14.75 -9.19 -8.37
C LEU A 199 16.13 -8.56 -8.65
N ASP A 200 16.16 -7.27 -8.94
CA ASP A 200 17.42 -6.55 -9.21
C ASP A 200 18.27 -6.43 -7.95
N PHE A 201 17.65 -6.21 -6.79
CA PHE A 201 18.36 -6.13 -5.52
C PHE A 201 19.01 -7.45 -5.11
N VAL A 202 18.31 -8.57 -5.27
CA VAL A 202 18.83 -9.88 -4.85
C VAL A 202 19.89 -10.44 -5.79
N LYS A 203 20.03 -9.87 -6.98
CA LYS A 203 20.97 -10.33 -8.00
C LYS A 203 22.41 -10.16 -7.52
N GLY A 204 23.11 -11.28 -7.44
CA GLY A 204 24.53 -11.31 -7.03
C GLY A 204 24.76 -11.40 -5.51
N LEU A 205 23.71 -11.36 -4.70
CA LEU A 205 23.81 -11.61 -3.25
C LEU A 205 23.88 -13.11 -2.97
N LYS A 206 24.68 -13.49 -1.96
CA LYS A 206 24.79 -14.87 -1.48
C LYS A 206 23.74 -15.22 -0.41
N LYS A 207 23.29 -14.18 0.32
CA LYS A 207 22.33 -14.36 1.43
C LYS A 207 21.43 -13.13 1.51
N ILE A 208 20.18 -13.38 1.86
CA ILE A 208 19.20 -12.32 2.14
C ILE A 208 18.68 -12.56 3.56
N VAL A 209 18.56 -11.48 4.31
CA VAL A 209 17.94 -11.46 5.65
C VAL A 209 16.77 -10.50 5.60
N VAL A 210 15.59 -10.98 5.95
CA VAL A 210 14.35 -10.19 5.95
C VAL A 210 14.00 -9.80 7.37
N PHE A 211 13.70 -8.52 7.56
CA PHE A 211 13.19 -7.92 8.79
C PHE A 211 11.75 -7.43 8.53
N GLU A 212 10.84 -8.03 9.23
CA GLU A 212 9.40 -7.80 9.10
C GLU A 212 8.76 -7.51 10.46
#